data_010354a1a8a53c55f8f4ef796e0e4cb7
#
_entry.id   010354a1a8a53c55f8f4ef796e0e4cb7
#
_cell.length_a   1.000
_cell.length_b   1.000
_cell.length_c   1.000
_cell.angle_alpha   90.00
_cell.angle_beta   90.00
_cell.angle_gamma   90.00
#
_symmetry.space_group_name_H-M   'P 1'
#
loop_
_entity.id
_entity.type
_entity.pdbx_description
1 polymer ?
#
loop_
_entity_poly.entity_id
_entity_poly.type
_entity_poly.pdbx_seq_one_letter_code
_entity_poly.pdbx_strand_id
1 'polypeptide(L)'
;YGIIGFHLDRGSIKKDAVKLQEEIASLNNNRVKFWNENAADKEVMLSKMEEIKTILDNGKVKLLMHSIAFGSTTNFFNPTPVRQRQMDMTQHVMAHCLIYWTQTLLENNLLIAGSRILGLTSEGSYKAMEGYGPVGVAKASLEAVVRQIGWELGSKGITANTIQAGITPTRALTKISKDWEDWVERTKKRNPMKRVTTP
;
A
#
# COMPACT_ATOMS: atom_id res chain seq x y z
N TYR A 1 -19.50 4.30 6.39
CA TYR A 1 -18.43 4.59 5.40
C TYR A 1 -18.47 3.56 4.28
N GLY A 2 -18.14 3.95 3.03
CA GLY A 2 -17.90 3.05 1.92
C GLY A 2 -16.44 2.67 1.81
N ILE A 3 -16.13 1.59 1.11
CA ILE A 3 -14.77 1.12 0.84
C ILE A 3 -14.58 1.03 -0.67
N ILE A 4 -13.54 1.68 -1.15
CA ILE A 4 -13.09 1.59 -2.54
C ILE A 4 -11.67 1.03 -2.54
N GLY A 5 -11.43 -0.02 -3.32
CA GLY A 5 -10.14 -0.69 -3.35
C GLY A 5 -9.66 -1.00 -4.77
N PHE A 6 -8.34 -0.93 -4.93
CA PHE A 6 -7.63 -1.41 -6.11
C PHE A 6 -6.74 -2.57 -5.70
N HIS A 7 -6.75 -3.61 -6.50
CA HIS A 7 -5.85 -4.74 -6.35
C HIS A 7 -5.41 -5.23 -7.74
N LEU A 8 -4.31 -5.95 -7.80
CA LEU A 8 -3.81 -6.52 -9.05
C LEU A 8 -3.48 -8.00 -8.83
N ASP A 9 -4.52 -8.81 -8.76
CA ASP A 9 -4.41 -10.22 -8.49
C ASP A 9 -4.56 -11.07 -9.75
N ARG A 10 -3.89 -12.23 -9.74
CA ARG A 10 -3.92 -13.20 -10.83
C ARG A 10 -4.37 -14.56 -10.33
N GLY A 11 -4.97 -15.34 -11.22
CA GLY A 11 -5.37 -16.72 -10.92
C GLY A 11 -6.40 -16.83 -9.78
N SER A 12 -6.17 -17.74 -8.84
CA SER A 12 -7.10 -18.05 -7.75
C SER A 12 -7.32 -16.90 -6.76
N ILE A 13 -6.33 -15.97 -6.64
CA ILE A 13 -6.40 -14.84 -5.71
C ILE A 13 -7.54 -13.86 -6.09
N LYS A 14 -7.88 -13.78 -7.37
CA LYS A 14 -9.06 -13.00 -7.82
C LYS A 14 -10.35 -13.44 -7.12
N LYS A 15 -10.52 -14.73 -6.89
CA LYS A 15 -11.71 -15.28 -6.21
C LYS A 15 -11.75 -14.83 -4.74
N ASP A 16 -10.60 -14.75 -4.08
CA ASP A 16 -10.50 -14.29 -2.70
C ASP A 16 -10.92 -12.81 -2.58
N ALA A 17 -10.51 -11.97 -3.54
CA ALA A 17 -10.90 -10.56 -3.57
C ALA A 17 -12.39 -10.37 -3.82
N VAL A 18 -13.00 -11.16 -4.71
CA VAL A 18 -14.45 -11.13 -4.95
C VAL A 18 -15.20 -11.55 -3.69
N LYS A 19 -14.80 -12.66 -3.06
CA LYS A 19 -15.41 -13.13 -1.82
C LYS A 19 -15.33 -12.08 -0.70
N LEU A 20 -14.15 -11.46 -0.53
CA LEU A 20 -13.97 -10.38 0.44
C LEU A 20 -14.89 -9.19 0.14
N GLN A 21 -15.05 -8.80 -1.13
CA GLN A 21 -15.98 -7.74 -1.51
C GLN A 21 -17.42 -8.09 -1.14
N GLU A 22 -17.85 -9.32 -1.38
CA GLU A 22 -19.19 -9.80 -1.02
C GLU A 22 -19.41 -9.80 0.50
N GLU A 23 -18.43 -10.28 1.27
CA GLU A 23 -18.46 -10.26 2.73
C GLU A 23 -18.58 -8.82 3.26
N ILE A 24 -17.78 -7.89 2.76
CA ILE A 24 -17.86 -6.48 3.17
C ILE A 24 -19.18 -5.86 2.73
N ALA A 25 -19.67 -6.16 1.53
CA ALA A 25 -20.94 -5.67 1.02
C ALA A 25 -22.09 -6.03 1.95
N SER A 26 -22.12 -7.27 2.44
CA SER A 26 -23.14 -7.73 3.38
C SER A 26 -23.14 -6.98 4.72
N LEU A 27 -21.97 -6.52 5.17
CA LEU A 27 -21.81 -5.77 6.42
C LEU A 27 -22.02 -4.26 6.27
N ASN A 28 -21.98 -3.73 5.05
CA ASN A 28 -21.88 -2.29 4.78
C ASN A 28 -22.91 -1.78 3.76
N ASN A 29 -24.09 -2.38 3.70
CA ASN A 29 -25.18 -1.99 2.80
C ASN A 29 -24.72 -1.79 1.34
N ASN A 30 -23.89 -2.71 0.83
CA ASN A 30 -23.30 -2.71 -0.52
C ASN A 30 -22.40 -1.49 -0.84
N ARG A 31 -21.88 -0.77 0.14
CA ARG A 31 -20.97 0.36 -0.06
C ARG A 31 -19.52 -0.09 -0.20
N VAL A 32 -19.25 -1.03 -1.10
CA VAL A 32 -17.92 -1.52 -1.39
C VAL A 32 -17.73 -1.72 -2.89
N LYS A 33 -16.58 -1.30 -3.40
CA LYS A 33 -16.18 -1.53 -4.79
C LYS A 33 -14.69 -1.84 -4.87
N PHE A 34 -14.36 -2.98 -5.47
CA PHE A 34 -12.98 -3.34 -5.78
C PHE A 34 -12.78 -3.43 -7.29
N TRP A 35 -11.63 -2.94 -7.76
CA TRP A 35 -11.17 -3.12 -9.14
C TRP A 35 -9.88 -3.93 -9.16
N ASN A 36 -9.85 -4.95 -10.01
CA ASN A 36 -8.63 -5.70 -10.27
C ASN A 36 -7.83 -5.01 -11.37
N GLU A 37 -7.26 -3.86 -11.03
CA GLU A 37 -6.53 -2.99 -11.92
C GLU A 37 -5.29 -2.42 -11.25
N ASN A 38 -4.30 -2.00 -12.05
CA ASN A 38 -3.05 -1.45 -11.54
C ASN A 38 -3.25 -0.03 -10.97
N ALA A 39 -3.29 0.10 -9.67
CA ALA A 39 -3.41 1.40 -9.01
C ALA A 39 -2.25 2.38 -9.27
N ALA A 40 -1.11 1.91 -9.76
CA ALA A 40 0.02 2.76 -10.12
C ALA A 40 -0.03 3.26 -11.57
N ASP A 41 -1.00 2.81 -12.36
CA ASP A 41 -1.21 3.26 -13.73
C ASP A 41 -2.01 4.56 -13.75
N LYS A 42 -1.46 5.58 -14.41
CA LYS A 42 -2.08 6.91 -14.49
C LYS A 42 -3.41 6.88 -15.27
N GLU A 43 -3.48 6.10 -16.33
CA GLU A 43 -4.70 6.01 -17.15
C GLU A 43 -5.81 5.32 -16.35
N VAL A 44 -5.48 4.26 -15.62
CA VAL A 44 -6.42 3.61 -14.70
C VAL A 44 -6.91 4.61 -13.65
N MET A 45 -6.01 5.33 -13.01
CA MET A 45 -6.34 6.34 -12.00
C MET A 45 -7.32 7.37 -12.53
N LEU A 46 -7.05 7.96 -13.70
CA LEU A 46 -7.90 8.97 -14.29
C LEU A 46 -9.25 8.41 -14.76
N SER A 47 -9.25 7.23 -15.39
CA SER A 47 -10.47 6.58 -15.88
C SER A 47 -11.47 6.23 -14.79
N LYS A 48 -10.99 6.01 -13.55
CA LYS A 48 -11.87 5.66 -12.42
C LYS A 48 -12.42 6.85 -11.64
N MET A 49 -11.95 8.08 -11.91
CA MET A 49 -12.39 9.25 -11.11
C MET A 49 -13.88 9.50 -11.17
N GLU A 50 -14.52 9.39 -12.33
CA GLU A 50 -15.97 9.62 -12.43
C GLU A 50 -16.79 8.50 -11.74
N GLU A 51 -16.33 7.26 -11.85
CA GLU A 51 -16.96 6.14 -11.13
C GLU A 51 -16.77 6.30 -9.61
N ILE A 52 -15.60 6.72 -9.15
CA ILE A 52 -15.34 7.04 -7.73
C ILE A 52 -16.26 8.14 -7.22
N LYS A 53 -16.43 9.23 -7.97
CA LYS A 53 -17.34 10.33 -7.62
C LYS A 53 -18.79 9.83 -7.50
N THR A 54 -19.22 9.00 -8.44
CA THR A 54 -20.57 8.42 -8.44
C THR A 54 -20.77 7.54 -7.20
N ILE A 55 -19.80 6.68 -6.85
CA ILE A 55 -19.88 5.81 -5.66
C ILE A 55 -19.88 6.64 -4.37
N LEU A 56 -19.13 7.73 -4.34
CA LEU A 56 -19.08 8.61 -3.18
C LEU A 56 -20.37 9.43 -2.96
N ASP A 57 -21.18 9.63 -3.99
CA ASP A 57 -22.45 10.36 -3.92
C ASP A 57 -22.34 11.67 -3.12
N ASN A 58 -21.54 12.61 -3.61
CA ASN A 58 -21.16 13.87 -2.94
C ASN A 58 -20.33 13.70 -1.64
N GLY A 59 -20.04 12.46 -1.24
CA GLY A 59 -19.15 12.16 -0.13
C GLY A 59 -17.70 12.53 -0.44
N LYS A 60 -16.84 12.36 0.56
CA LYS A 60 -15.41 12.67 0.50
C LYS A 60 -14.58 11.48 0.95
N VAL A 61 -13.34 11.41 0.50
CA VAL A 61 -12.39 10.39 0.92
C VAL A 61 -11.92 10.71 2.33
N LYS A 62 -12.36 9.90 3.30
CA LYS A 62 -11.95 10.06 4.70
C LYS A 62 -10.55 9.51 4.94
N LEU A 63 -10.21 8.42 4.27
CA LEU A 63 -8.93 7.75 4.39
C LEU A 63 -8.44 7.33 2.99
N LEU A 64 -7.26 7.81 2.60
CA LEU A 64 -6.47 7.26 1.50
C LEU A 64 -5.39 6.37 2.10
N MET A 65 -5.43 5.07 1.80
CA MET A 65 -4.46 4.11 2.31
C MET A 65 -3.63 3.51 1.19
N HIS A 66 -2.32 3.70 1.26
CA HIS A 66 -1.35 3.07 0.37
C HIS A 66 -0.81 1.78 1.01
N SER A 67 -1.37 0.66 0.60
CA SER A 67 -1.02 -0.69 1.09
C SER A 67 -0.56 -1.58 -0.06
N ILE A 68 0.38 -1.10 -0.88
CA ILE A 68 0.89 -1.84 -2.02
C ILE A 68 2.25 -2.43 -1.69
N ALA A 69 2.40 -3.75 -1.95
CA ALA A 69 3.64 -4.50 -1.78
C ALA A 69 3.95 -5.24 -3.09
N PHE A 70 4.35 -4.49 -4.10
CA PHE A 70 4.73 -5.03 -5.40
C PHE A 70 6.05 -4.40 -5.86
N GLY A 71 7.13 -5.11 -5.69
CA GLY A 71 8.48 -4.65 -6.03
C GLY A 71 9.44 -5.82 -6.23
N SER A 72 10.63 -5.51 -6.71
CA SER A 72 11.68 -6.50 -6.93
C SER A 72 12.39 -6.84 -5.63
N THR A 73 12.45 -8.12 -5.30
CA THR A 73 13.22 -8.68 -4.18
C THR A 73 14.50 -9.30 -4.72
N THR A 74 15.53 -8.50 -4.88
CA THR A 74 16.84 -8.89 -5.39
C THR A 74 17.93 -8.01 -4.80
N ASN A 75 19.18 -8.41 -4.94
CA ASN A 75 20.33 -7.65 -4.48
C ASN A 75 20.64 -6.46 -5.41
N PHE A 76 21.31 -5.44 -4.90
CA PHE A 76 21.84 -4.36 -5.74
C PHE A 76 22.98 -4.84 -6.63
N PHE A 77 23.75 -5.78 -6.13
CA PHE A 77 24.94 -6.30 -6.75
C PHE A 77 24.82 -7.83 -6.95
N ASN A 78 25.90 -8.56 -6.83
CA ASN A 78 25.94 -10.01 -7.03
C ASN A 78 25.03 -10.81 -6.07
N PRO A 79 24.62 -12.03 -6.45
CA PRO A 79 24.82 -12.71 -7.73
C PRO A 79 23.88 -12.26 -8.86
N THR A 80 22.73 -11.65 -8.55
CA THR A 80 21.76 -11.20 -9.55
C THR A 80 21.41 -9.74 -9.28
N PRO A 81 22.12 -8.80 -9.90
CA PRO A 81 21.91 -7.38 -9.63
C PRO A 81 20.55 -6.89 -10.12
N VAL A 82 19.98 -5.96 -9.37
CA VAL A 82 18.78 -5.26 -9.79
C VAL A 82 19.02 -4.45 -11.05
N ARG A 83 18.08 -4.49 -11.99
CA ARG A 83 18.11 -3.65 -13.20
C ARG A 83 17.41 -2.31 -12.93
N GLN A 84 17.82 -1.27 -13.65
CA GLN A 84 17.21 0.06 -13.54
C GLN A 84 15.67 -0.02 -13.64
N ARG A 85 15.13 -0.67 -14.66
CA ARG A 85 13.67 -0.82 -14.83
C ARG A 85 12.98 -1.44 -13.60
N GLN A 86 13.64 -2.35 -12.90
CA GLN A 86 13.09 -2.95 -11.68
C GLN A 86 13.07 -1.94 -10.53
N MET A 87 14.12 -1.12 -10.40
CA MET A 87 14.16 -0.02 -9.43
C MET A 87 13.05 0.99 -9.71
N ASP A 88 12.97 1.49 -10.95
CA ASP A 88 12.00 2.50 -11.36
C ASP A 88 10.57 2.01 -11.11
N MET A 89 10.25 0.79 -11.52
CA MET A 89 8.95 0.16 -11.28
C MET A 89 8.66 0.02 -9.78
N THR A 90 9.62 -0.45 -8.98
CA THR A 90 9.44 -0.63 -7.54
C THR A 90 9.19 0.70 -6.84
N GLN A 91 9.97 1.74 -7.15
CA GLN A 91 9.79 3.09 -6.63
C GLN A 91 8.43 3.68 -7.03
N HIS A 92 8.08 3.56 -8.30
CA HIS A 92 6.82 4.08 -8.81
C HIS A 92 5.62 3.45 -8.10
N VAL A 93 5.57 2.12 -8.01
CA VAL A 93 4.43 1.39 -7.45
C VAL A 93 4.36 1.51 -5.93
N MET A 94 5.50 1.44 -5.22
CA MET A 94 5.52 1.35 -3.76
C MET A 94 5.69 2.69 -3.05
N ALA A 95 5.94 3.79 -3.77
CA ALA A 95 6.11 5.11 -3.19
C ALA A 95 5.43 6.21 -4.01
N HIS A 96 5.84 6.43 -5.26
CA HIS A 96 5.47 7.61 -6.02
C HIS A 96 3.97 7.65 -6.35
N CYS A 97 3.32 6.52 -6.60
CA CYS A 97 1.90 6.50 -6.94
C CYS A 97 1.00 7.10 -5.85
N LEU A 98 1.43 7.12 -4.57
CA LEU A 98 0.71 7.82 -3.51
C LEU A 98 0.65 9.33 -3.76
N ILE A 99 1.71 9.93 -4.29
CA ILE A 99 1.73 11.35 -4.66
C ILE A 99 0.64 11.62 -5.71
N TYR A 100 0.60 10.82 -6.75
CA TYR A 100 -0.32 10.99 -7.88
C TYR A 100 -1.78 10.78 -7.47
N TRP A 101 -2.07 9.77 -6.65
CA TRP A 101 -3.40 9.61 -6.06
C TRP A 101 -3.79 10.80 -5.20
N THR A 102 -2.88 11.31 -4.38
CA THR A 102 -3.15 12.48 -3.54
C THR A 102 -3.45 13.71 -4.39
N GLN A 103 -2.66 13.97 -5.43
CA GLN A 103 -2.88 15.06 -6.37
C GLN A 103 -4.24 14.94 -7.06
N THR A 104 -4.51 13.79 -7.67
CA THR A 104 -5.76 13.55 -8.39
C THR A 104 -7.00 13.71 -7.50
N LEU A 105 -6.95 13.21 -6.27
CA LEU A 105 -8.05 13.35 -5.33
C LEU A 105 -8.24 14.79 -4.85
N LEU A 106 -7.15 15.56 -4.69
CA LEU A 106 -7.22 17.00 -4.35
C LEU A 106 -7.80 17.81 -5.51
N GLU A 107 -7.34 17.60 -6.73
CA GLU A 107 -7.84 18.26 -7.96
C GLU A 107 -9.33 18.04 -8.17
N ASN A 108 -9.84 16.88 -7.75
CA ASN A 108 -11.25 16.52 -7.80
C ASN A 108 -12.03 16.90 -6.53
N ASN A 109 -11.45 17.66 -5.61
CA ASN A 109 -12.07 18.07 -4.34
C ASN A 109 -12.57 16.89 -3.48
N LEU A 110 -11.92 15.74 -3.56
CA LEU A 110 -12.28 14.53 -2.82
C LEU A 110 -11.52 14.39 -1.49
N LEU A 111 -10.32 14.99 -1.36
CA LEU A 111 -9.62 15.16 -0.08
C LEU A 111 -9.90 16.55 0.48
N ILE A 112 -10.36 16.61 1.72
CA ILE A 112 -10.75 17.84 2.43
C ILE A 112 -10.19 17.85 3.86
N ALA A 113 -10.39 18.94 4.58
CA ALA A 113 -10.09 19.00 6.00
C ALA A 113 -10.71 17.81 6.76
N GLY A 114 -9.91 17.13 7.56
CA GLY A 114 -10.29 15.90 8.24
C GLY A 114 -10.00 14.62 7.46
N SER A 115 -9.55 14.67 6.20
CA SER A 115 -9.04 13.50 5.48
C SER A 115 -7.71 13.03 6.07
N ARG A 116 -7.45 11.72 5.98
CA ARG A 116 -6.24 11.07 6.45
C ARG A 116 -5.56 10.32 5.31
N ILE A 117 -4.23 10.38 5.27
CA ILE A 117 -3.41 9.64 4.31
C ILE A 117 -2.49 8.70 5.09
N LEU A 118 -2.49 7.41 4.75
CA LEU A 118 -1.67 6.41 5.41
C LEU A 118 -0.84 5.63 4.39
N GLY A 119 0.46 5.52 4.65
CA GLY A 119 1.37 4.65 3.92
C GLY A 119 1.81 3.47 4.78
N LEU A 120 1.74 2.24 4.25
CA LEU A 120 2.30 1.07 4.95
C LEU A 120 3.79 0.93 4.63
N THR A 121 4.62 1.10 5.64
CA THR A 121 6.06 0.91 5.58
C THR A 121 6.50 -0.39 6.27
N SER A 122 7.79 -0.64 6.32
CA SER A 122 8.38 -1.81 6.94
C SER A 122 9.73 -1.47 7.57
N GLU A 123 10.24 -2.34 8.44
CA GLU A 123 11.56 -2.23 9.07
C GLU A 123 12.70 -2.12 8.01
N GLY A 124 12.49 -2.65 6.82
CA GLY A 124 13.44 -2.55 5.71
C GLY A 124 13.63 -1.15 5.13
N SER A 125 12.86 -0.14 5.56
CA SER A 125 13.10 1.27 5.21
C SER A 125 14.39 1.83 5.82
N TYR A 126 14.85 1.28 6.96
CA TYR A 126 16.04 1.71 7.69
C TYR A 126 16.98 0.56 8.09
N LYS A 127 16.61 -0.69 7.85
CA LYS A 127 17.45 -1.85 8.05
C LYS A 127 17.81 -2.52 6.73
N ALA A 128 19.09 -2.83 6.55
CA ALA A 128 19.51 -3.64 5.43
C ALA A 128 19.12 -5.11 5.62
N MET A 129 18.53 -5.70 4.59
CA MET A 129 18.15 -7.10 4.55
C MET A 129 18.52 -7.68 3.18
N GLU A 130 18.97 -8.93 3.16
CA GLU A 130 19.33 -9.63 1.94
C GLU A 130 18.14 -9.70 0.97
N GLY A 131 18.39 -9.39 -0.31
CA GLY A 131 17.36 -9.39 -1.35
C GLY A 131 16.28 -8.32 -1.22
N TYR A 132 16.34 -7.45 -0.22
CA TYR A 132 15.29 -6.46 0.05
C TYR A 132 15.64 -5.04 -0.40
N GLY A 133 16.81 -4.84 -1.02
CA GLY A 133 17.33 -3.52 -1.37
C GLY A 133 16.33 -2.63 -2.11
N PRO A 134 15.78 -3.03 -3.28
CA PRO A 134 14.83 -2.22 -4.03
C PRO A 134 13.58 -1.85 -3.24
N VAL A 135 13.03 -2.80 -2.50
CA VAL A 135 11.83 -2.60 -1.65
C VAL A 135 12.16 -1.71 -0.46
N GLY A 136 13.32 -1.90 0.18
CA GLY A 136 13.78 -1.06 1.29
C GLY A 136 13.90 0.40 0.90
N VAL A 137 14.55 0.69 -0.25
CA VAL A 137 14.64 2.04 -0.80
C VAL A 137 13.24 2.62 -1.09
N ALA A 138 12.33 1.82 -1.65
CA ALA A 138 10.97 2.28 -1.93
C ALA A 138 10.19 2.59 -0.63
N LYS A 139 10.38 1.81 0.44
CA LYS A 139 9.75 2.08 1.74
C LYS A 139 10.33 3.34 2.41
N ALA A 140 11.64 3.56 2.32
CA ALA A 140 12.26 4.81 2.77
C ALA A 140 11.73 6.03 1.98
N SER A 141 11.59 5.87 0.65
CA SER A 141 10.99 6.88 -0.22
C SER A 141 9.53 7.16 0.16
N LEU A 142 8.72 6.12 0.43
CA LEU A 142 7.33 6.27 0.87
C LEU A 142 7.23 7.08 2.17
N GLU A 143 8.12 6.83 3.13
CA GLU A 143 8.16 7.61 4.38
C GLU A 143 8.50 9.07 4.14
N ALA A 144 9.43 9.36 3.22
CA ALA A 144 9.73 10.73 2.82
C ALA A 144 8.55 11.42 2.11
N VAL A 145 7.89 10.71 1.20
CA VAL A 145 6.67 11.16 0.51
C VAL A 145 5.57 11.52 1.52
N VAL A 146 5.30 10.63 2.46
CA VAL A 146 4.24 10.84 3.47
C VAL A 146 4.56 12.04 4.37
N ARG A 147 5.83 12.21 4.79
CA ARG A 147 6.26 13.40 5.55
C ARG A 147 6.02 14.69 4.76
N GLN A 148 6.38 14.70 3.47
CA GLN A 148 6.21 15.87 2.62
C GLN A 148 4.73 16.18 2.38
N ILE A 149 3.90 15.17 2.10
CA ILE A 149 2.44 15.34 1.99
C ILE A 149 1.86 15.94 3.28
N GLY A 150 2.28 15.44 4.45
CA GLY A 150 1.84 15.96 5.74
C GLY A 150 2.21 17.43 5.95
N TRP A 151 3.41 17.82 5.54
CA TRP A 151 3.88 19.19 5.58
C TRP A 151 3.05 20.11 4.66
N GLU A 152 2.86 19.73 3.40
CA GLU A 152 2.19 20.56 2.40
C GLU A 152 0.66 20.66 2.62
N LEU A 153 0.04 19.62 3.16
CA LEU A 153 -1.40 19.57 3.32
C LEU A 153 -1.89 19.80 4.75
N GLY A 154 -0.96 19.91 5.70
CA GLY A 154 -1.31 20.11 7.12
C GLY A 154 -2.14 21.37 7.36
N SER A 155 -1.80 22.51 6.72
CA SER A 155 -2.56 23.76 6.78
C SER A 155 -3.99 23.65 6.21
N LYS A 156 -4.24 22.64 5.37
CA LYS A 156 -5.57 22.31 4.83
C LYS A 156 -6.35 21.35 5.74
N GLY A 157 -5.84 21.00 6.91
CA GLY A 157 -6.45 20.05 7.83
C GLY A 157 -6.37 18.57 7.39
N ILE A 158 -5.49 18.25 6.46
CA ILE A 158 -5.23 16.88 6.01
C ILE A 158 -3.96 16.37 6.70
N THR A 159 -4.00 15.16 7.27
CA THR A 159 -2.82 14.56 7.90
C THR A 159 -2.32 13.37 7.10
N ALA A 160 -1.01 13.16 7.12
CA ALA A 160 -0.36 12.01 6.50
C ALA A 160 0.59 11.33 7.49
N ASN A 161 0.51 10.01 7.60
CA ASN A 161 1.31 9.20 8.51
C ASN A 161 1.70 7.88 7.87
N THR A 162 2.76 7.25 8.37
CA THR A 162 3.11 5.87 8.03
C THR A 162 2.77 4.92 9.16
N ILE A 163 2.37 3.71 8.80
CA ILE A 163 2.23 2.59 9.73
C ILE A 163 3.32 1.58 9.39
N GLN A 164 4.22 1.34 10.32
CA GLN A 164 5.19 0.27 10.20
C GLN A 164 4.54 -1.04 10.65
N ALA A 165 4.20 -1.89 9.69
CA ALA A 165 3.69 -3.22 9.98
C ALA A 165 4.82 -4.11 10.52
N GLY A 166 4.53 -4.89 11.55
CA GLY A 166 5.40 -5.97 12.01
C GLY A 166 5.36 -7.18 11.06
N ILE A 167 6.15 -8.20 11.39
CA ILE A 167 6.10 -9.49 10.67
C ILE A 167 4.69 -10.05 10.74
N THR A 168 4.07 -10.19 9.58
CA THR A 168 2.71 -10.72 9.41
C THR A 168 2.77 -11.91 8.46
N PRO A 169 2.34 -13.12 8.88
CA PRO A 169 2.35 -14.32 8.04
C PRO A 169 1.36 -14.19 6.88
N THR A 170 1.81 -13.61 5.79
CA THR A 170 1.05 -13.40 4.56
C THR A 170 1.73 -14.08 3.38
N ARG A 171 1.00 -14.27 2.29
CA ARG A 171 1.58 -14.75 1.02
C ARG A 171 2.73 -13.87 0.51
N ALA A 172 2.77 -12.60 0.88
CA ALA A 172 3.89 -11.71 0.53
C ALA A 172 5.15 -12.12 1.29
N LEU A 173 5.06 -12.43 2.59
CA LEU A 173 6.20 -12.85 3.41
C LEU A 173 6.85 -14.12 2.87
N THR A 174 6.06 -15.12 2.46
CA THR A 174 6.58 -16.38 1.90
C THR A 174 7.34 -16.20 0.59
N LYS A 175 7.10 -15.09 -0.14
CA LYS A 175 7.84 -14.75 -1.36
C LYS A 175 9.12 -13.96 -1.08
N ILE A 176 9.20 -13.27 0.05
CA ILE A 176 10.36 -12.45 0.44
C ILE A 176 11.49 -13.34 0.94
N SER A 177 11.18 -14.36 1.75
CA SER A 177 12.18 -15.25 2.33
C SER A 177 11.72 -16.69 2.33
N LYS A 178 12.65 -17.60 2.01
CA LYS A 178 12.41 -19.05 2.19
C LYS A 178 12.37 -19.43 3.66
N ASP A 179 13.04 -18.66 4.51
CA ASP A 179 13.14 -18.87 5.95
C ASP A 179 12.09 -18.06 6.74
N TRP A 180 10.94 -17.77 6.11
CA TRP A 180 9.90 -16.94 6.70
C TRP A 180 9.38 -17.50 8.03
N GLU A 181 9.35 -18.80 8.23
CA GLU A 181 8.93 -19.44 9.48
C GLU A 181 9.88 -19.12 10.62
N ASP A 182 11.18 -19.15 10.35
CA ASP A 182 12.21 -18.77 11.33
C ASP A 182 12.10 -17.27 11.69
N TRP A 183 11.79 -16.41 10.71
CA TRP A 183 11.51 -14.99 11.00
C TRP A 183 10.30 -14.82 11.92
N VAL A 184 9.25 -15.59 11.71
CA VAL A 184 8.05 -15.60 12.58
C VAL A 184 8.43 -16.03 13.99
N GLU A 185 9.18 -17.11 14.17
CA GLU A 185 9.58 -17.62 15.49
C GLU A 185 10.54 -16.65 16.21
N ARG A 186 11.51 -16.08 15.52
CA ARG A 186 12.38 -15.04 16.10
C ARG A 186 11.57 -13.80 16.52
N THR A 187 10.58 -13.42 15.73
CA THR A 187 9.71 -12.29 16.07
C THR A 187 8.88 -12.58 17.31
N LYS A 188 8.28 -13.76 17.44
CA LYS A 188 7.56 -14.18 18.64
C LYS A 188 8.46 -14.14 19.88
N LYS A 189 9.70 -14.65 19.76
CA LYS A 189 10.68 -14.63 20.88
C LYS A 189 11.01 -13.20 21.33
N ARG A 190 11.18 -12.26 20.38
CA ARG A 190 11.54 -10.86 20.66
C ARG A 190 10.36 -10.03 21.13
N ASN A 191 9.15 -10.31 20.64
CA ASN A 191 7.96 -9.55 20.98
C ASN A 191 7.56 -9.83 22.46
N PRO A 192 7.41 -8.80 23.31
CA PRO A 192 6.94 -9.00 24.68
C PRO A 192 5.62 -9.76 24.79
N MET A 193 4.71 -9.59 23.83
CA MET A 193 3.43 -10.30 23.77
C MET A 193 3.51 -11.70 23.16
N LYS A 194 4.73 -12.17 22.83
CA LYS A 194 4.99 -13.51 22.26
C LYS A 194 4.16 -13.88 21.03
N ARG A 195 3.80 -12.88 20.23
CA ARG A 195 3.03 -13.04 19.00
C ARG A 195 3.62 -12.25 17.85
N VAL A 196 3.20 -12.55 16.64
CA VAL A 196 3.41 -11.72 15.45
C VAL A 196 2.22 -10.79 15.22
N THR A 197 2.36 -9.89 14.26
CA THR A 197 1.27 -9.02 13.82
C THR A 197 0.26 -9.85 13.03
N THR A 198 -1.02 -9.57 13.22
CA THR A 198 -2.13 -10.06 12.41
C THR A 198 -2.76 -8.90 11.66
N PRO A 199 -3.39 -9.14 10.51
CA PRO A 199 -4.15 -8.11 9.80
C PRO A 199 -5.25 -7.46 10.64
#